data_eddb1c910bb1906cd01b09cde4aa13d3
#
_entry.id   eddb1c910bb1906cd01b09cde4aa13d3
#
_cell.length_a   1.000
_cell.length_b   1.000
_cell.length_c   1.000
_cell.angle_alpha   90.00
_cell.angle_beta   90.00
_cell.angle_gamma   90.00
#
_symmetry.space_group_name_H-M   'P 1'
#
loop_
_entity.id
_entity.type
_entity.pdbx_description
1 polymer ?
#
loop_
_entity_poly.entity_id
_entity_poly.type
_entity_poly.pdbx_seq_one_letter_code
_entity_poly.pdbx_strand_id
1 'polypeptide(L)'
;MEKVGFKAVVGLSQSQLKQAEAIILPGVGDFSTASKNLASLKEEICALAREGLPVLGICLGMQLLFQKSEEGEGDGLALLEGKNVQLPSSVKVPHMGWNTVRVVAQNRLVEGLQGETYYYFAHSYYPDPVDKDVVCGETIYGVTFASVIAKGNICGTQFHPEKSGKQGLKFLKNFLSFVKR
;
A
#
# COMPACT_ATOMS: atom_id res chain seq x y z
N MET A 1 -4.14 -14.33 -0.79
CA MET A 1 -5.11 -13.79 -1.76
C MET A 1 -6.23 -14.78 -2.07
N GLU A 2 -5.94 -16.03 -2.33
CA GLU A 2 -6.96 -17.07 -2.59
C GLU A 2 -8.00 -17.22 -1.48
N LYS A 3 -7.59 -17.09 -0.21
CA LYS A 3 -8.50 -17.14 0.96
C LYS A 3 -9.60 -16.08 0.97
N VAL A 4 -9.47 -15.03 0.16
CA VAL A 4 -10.47 -13.97 0.04
C VAL A 4 -11.15 -13.95 -1.33
N GLY A 5 -10.91 -14.97 -2.17
CA GLY A 5 -11.58 -15.17 -3.44
C GLY A 5 -10.89 -14.54 -4.65
N PHE A 6 -9.60 -14.17 -4.54
CA PHE A 6 -8.79 -13.77 -5.68
C PHE A 6 -8.17 -15.00 -6.35
N LYS A 7 -8.25 -15.07 -7.68
CA LYS A 7 -7.33 -15.89 -8.46
C LYS A 7 -6.06 -15.09 -8.66
N ALA A 8 -5.05 -15.33 -7.84
CA ALA A 8 -3.79 -14.60 -7.92
C ALA A 8 -2.84 -15.28 -8.92
N VAL A 9 -2.26 -14.47 -9.80
CA VAL A 9 -1.17 -14.87 -10.69
C VAL A 9 0.04 -14.03 -10.32
N VAL A 10 1.17 -14.66 -10.06
CA VAL A 10 2.43 -13.94 -9.90
C VAL A 10 2.97 -13.69 -11.31
N GLY A 11 2.96 -12.44 -11.72
CA GLY A 11 3.31 -12.04 -13.07
C GLY A 11 4.30 -10.89 -13.08
N LEU A 12 5.26 -10.97 -14.02
CA LEU A 12 6.24 -9.93 -14.31
C LEU A 12 6.25 -9.58 -15.80
N SER A 13 5.21 -9.95 -16.56
CA SER A 13 5.11 -9.63 -17.98
C SER A 13 3.98 -8.64 -18.27
N GLN A 14 4.18 -7.78 -19.28
CA GLN A 14 3.17 -6.84 -19.74
C GLN A 14 1.87 -7.53 -20.19
N SER A 15 1.98 -8.72 -20.82
CA SER A 15 0.81 -9.47 -21.26
C SER A 15 -0.06 -9.96 -20.11
N GLN A 16 0.54 -10.30 -18.98
CA GLN A 16 -0.18 -10.71 -17.77
C GLN A 16 -0.84 -9.51 -17.10
N LEU A 17 -0.17 -8.34 -17.09
CA LEU A 17 -0.74 -7.10 -16.57
C LEU A 17 -2.01 -6.67 -17.33
N LYS A 18 -2.00 -6.76 -18.65
CA LYS A 18 -3.16 -6.41 -19.51
C LYS A 18 -4.40 -7.29 -19.30
N GLN A 19 -4.22 -8.49 -18.76
CA GLN A 19 -5.30 -9.44 -18.47
C GLN A 19 -5.76 -9.35 -17.00
N ALA A 20 -5.10 -8.55 -16.19
CA ALA A 20 -5.40 -8.43 -14.78
C ALA A 20 -6.67 -7.57 -14.54
N GLU A 21 -7.49 -7.98 -13.59
CA GLU A 21 -8.62 -7.19 -13.09
C GLU A 21 -8.20 -6.25 -11.94
N ALA A 22 -7.01 -6.46 -11.37
CA ALA A 22 -6.36 -5.60 -10.40
C ALA A 22 -4.87 -5.91 -10.31
N ILE A 23 -4.09 -4.93 -9.87
CA ILE A 23 -2.67 -5.09 -9.58
C ILE A 23 -2.47 -5.03 -8.07
N ILE A 24 -1.72 -6.00 -7.54
CA ILE A 24 -1.26 -5.95 -6.15
C ILE A 24 0.27 -5.87 -6.20
N LEU A 25 0.80 -4.83 -5.57
CA LEU A 25 2.21 -4.61 -5.37
C LEU A 25 2.57 -5.03 -3.93
N PRO A 26 2.94 -6.28 -3.70
CA PRO A 26 3.49 -6.68 -2.42
C PRO A 26 4.93 -6.18 -2.35
N GLY A 27 5.47 -6.00 -1.16
CA GLY A 27 6.88 -5.66 -1.06
C GLY A 27 7.46 -5.88 0.32
N VAL A 28 8.64 -6.48 0.32
CA VAL A 28 9.57 -6.54 1.44
C VAL A 28 10.97 -6.24 0.88
N GLY A 29 11.84 -5.63 1.68
CA GLY A 29 13.17 -5.22 1.25
C GLY A 29 13.30 -3.71 1.14
N ASP A 30 14.20 -3.22 0.30
CA ASP A 30 14.50 -1.81 0.15
C ASP A 30 13.87 -1.19 -1.11
N PHE A 31 13.62 0.11 -1.04
CA PHE A 31 12.97 0.89 -2.08
C PHE A 31 13.78 0.92 -3.39
N SER A 32 15.11 1.06 -3.32
CA SER A 32 15.96 1.16 -4.52
C SER A 32 15.92 -0.11 -5.36
N THR A 33 16.02 -1.26 -4.70
CA THR A 33 15.93 -2.56 -5.38
C THR A 33 14.54 -2.77 -5.97
N ALA A 34 13.48 -2.45 -5.20
CA ALA A 34 12.11 -2.58 -5.68
C ALA A 34 11.81 -1.65 -6.86
N SER A 35 12.28 -0.40 -6.82
CA SER A 35 12.18 0.57 -7.91
C SER A 35 12.84 0.03 -9.20
N LYS A 36 14.08 -0.48 -9.10
CA LYS A 36 14.81 -1.07 -10.25
C LYS A 36 14.07 -2.28 -10.84
N ASN A 37 13.58 -3.17 -9.99
CA ASN A 37 12.84 -4.36 -10.43
C ASN A 37 11.52 -4.01 -11.14
N LEU A 38 10.90 -2.90 -10.74
CA LEU A 38 9.64 -2.43 -11.31
C LEU A 38 9.82 -1.58 -12.57
N ALA A 39 11.04 -1.11 -12.85
CA ALA A 39 11.31 -0.14 -13.91
C ALA A 39 10.78 -0.55 -15.29
N SER A 40 10.93 -1.82 -15.67
CA SER A 40 10.45 -2.34 -16.97
C SER A 40 8.93 -2.42 -17.10
N LEU A 41 8.18 -2.40 -16.00
CA LEU A 41 6.72 -2.48 -15.95
C LEU A 41 6.06 -1.16 -15.54
N LYS A 42 6.85 -0.16 -15.14
CA LYS A 42 6.37 1.10 -14.57
C LYS A 42 5.37 1.81 -15.48
N GLU A 43 5.72 1.98 -16.77
CA GLU A 43 4.87 2.67 -17.74
C GLU A 43 3.53 1.95 -17.92
N GLU A 44 3.56 0.63 -18.04
CA GLU A 44 2.36 -0.19 -18.23
C GLU A 44 1.46 -0.14 -16.99
N ILE A 45 2.02 -0.30 -15.80
CA ILE A 45 1.28 -0.22 -14.53
C ILE A 45 0.64 1.17 -14.39
N CYS A 46 1.38 2.24 -14.69
CA CYS A 46 0.87 3.60 -14.61
C CYS A 46 -0.23 3.87 -15.65
N ALA A 47 -0.12 3.32 -16.86
CA ALA A 47 -1.16 3.44 -17.89
C ALA A 47 -2.45 2.75 -17.44
N LEU A 48 -2.38 1.47 -17.04
CA LEU A 48 -3.52 0.70 -16.55
C LEU A 48 -4.17 1.34 -15.31
N ALA A 49 -3.37 1.87 -14.40
CA ALA A 49 -3.86 2.59 -13.23
C ALA A 49 -4.65 3.86 -13.61
N ARG A 50 -4.19 4.63 -14.60
CA ARG A 50 -4.91 5.81 -15.12
C ARG A 50 -6.20 5.44 -15.86
N GLU A 51 -6.26 4.27 -16.48
CA GLU A 51 -7.46 3.70 -17.09
C GLU A 51 -8.47 3.18 -16.07
N GLY A 52 -8.13 3.21 -14.79
CA GLY A 52 -9.01 2.85 -13.69
C GLY A 52 -8.81 1.44 -13.14
N LEU A 53 -7.78 0.71 -13.59
CA LEU A 53 -7.47 -0.60 -13.02
C LEU A 53 -7.12 -0.46 -11.53
N PRO A 54 -7.77 -1.21 -10.61
CA PRO A 54 -7.48 -1.13 -9.18
C PRO A 54 -6.04 -1.54 -8.87
N VAL A 55 -5.35 -0.73 -8.08
CA VAL A 55 -3.98 -1.00 -7.62
C VAL A 55 -3.94 -0.99 -6.09
N LEU A 56 -3.39 -2.04 -5.49
CA LEU A 56 -3.15 -2.12 -4.05
C LEU A 56 -1.66 -2.27 -3.77
N GLY A 57 -1.07 -1.27 -3.12
CA GLY A 57 0.29 -1.35 -2.57
C GLY A 57 0.27 -1.86 -1.12
N ILE A 58 1.11 -2.86 -0.80
CA ILE A 58 1.24 -3.42 0.55
C ILE A 58 2.66 -3.16 1.05
N CYS A 59 2.81 -2.46 2.16
CA CYS A 59 4.07 -2.10 2.81
C CYS A 59 5.00 -1.37 1.82
N LEU A 60 6.12 -1.97 1.38
CA LEU A 60 6.98 -1.40 0.35
C LEU A 60 6.22 -1.11 -0.95
N GLY A 61 5.24 -1.95 -1.31
CA GLY A 61 4.37 -1.70 -2.46
C GLY A 61 3.53 -0.42 -2.33
N MET A 62 3.08 -0.05 -1.12
CA MET A 62 2.45 1.24 -0.86
C MET A 62 3.44 2.39 -1.06
N GLN A 63 4.66 2.23 -0.58
CA GLN A 63 5.73 3.23 -0.72
C GLN A 63 6.08 3.47 -2.19
N LEU A 64 6.05 2.43 -3.03
CA LEU A 64 6.27 2.53 -4.47
C LEU A 64 5.18 3.30 -5.23
N LEU A 65 3.99 3.53 -4.66
CA LEU A 65 2.97 4.37 -5.27
C LEU A 65 3.37 5.85 -5.31
N PHE A 66 4.27 6.27 -4.43
CA PHE A 66 4.79 7.64 -4.31
C PHE A 66 5.99 7.89 -5.25
N GLN A 67 6.50 9.11 -5.24
CA GLN A 67 7.54 9.55 -6.15
C GLN A 67 8.93 9.05 -5.74
N LYS A 68 9.30 9.21 -4.46
CA LYS A 68 10.66 8.96 -3.93
C LYS A 68 10.65 8.40 -2.51
N SER A 69 11.82 7.97 -2.06
CA SER A 69 12.05 7.53 -0.68
C SER A 69 13.38 8.05 -0.14
N GLU A 70 13.41 8.38 1.15
CA GLU A 70 14.67 8.68 1.87
C GLU A 70 15.51 7.42 2.12
N GLU A 71 14.96 6.23 1.85
CA GLU A 71 15.68 4.95 2.00
C GLU A 71 16.81 4.78 0.98
N GLY A 72 16.69 5.41 -0.19
CA GLY A 72 17.71 5.30 -1.22
C GLY A 72 17.26 5.87 -2.57
N GLU A 73 18.11 5.66 -3.57
CA GLU A 73 17.91 6.14 -4.93
C GLU A 73 16.82 5.34 -5.68
N GLY A 74 16.23 6.00 -6.67
CA GLY A 74 15.20 5.45 -7.54
C GLY A 74 13.90 6.23 -7.44
N ASP A 75 13.02 5.98 -8.42
CA ASP A 75 11.71 6.59 -8.51
C ASP A 75 10.62 5.54 -8.34
N GLY A 76 9.63 5.84 -7.52
CA GLY A 76 8.40 5.05 -7.47
C GLY A 76 7.55 5.25 -8.71
N LEU A 77 6.31 4.78 -8.67
CA LEU A 77 5.34 4.89 -9.76
C LEU A 77 4.80 6.31 -9.94
N ALA A 78 4.95 7.17 -8.92
CA ALA A 78 4.40 8.53 -8.92
C ALA A 78 2.89 8.60 -9.23
N LEU A 79 2.13 7.59 -8.81
CA LEU A 79 0.66 7.58 -8.88
C LEU A 79 0.04 8.50 -7.81
N LEU A 80 0.81 8.79 -6.75
CA LEU A 80 0.47 9.72 -5.69
C LEU A 80 1.64 10.69 -5.47
N GLU A 81 1.32 11.95 -5.20
CA GLU A 81 2.32 12.95 -4.86
C GLU A 81 2.77 12.81 -3.40
N GLY A 82 4.08 12.89 -3.21
CA GLY A 82 4.72 12.78 -1.90
C GLY A 82 5.96 11.91 -1.94
N LYS A 83 6.50 11.67 -0.78
CA LYS A 83 7.71 10.86 -0.61
C LYS A 83 7.56 9.91 0.58
N ASN A 84 8.46 8.95 0.68
CA ASN A 84 8.59 8.13 1.87
C ASN A 84 9.69 8.70 2.76
N VAL A 85 9.40 8.85 4.05
CA VAL A 85 10.31 9.42 5.05
C VAL A 85 10.64 8.39 6.13
N GLN A 86 11.79 8.53 6.75
CA GLN A 86 12.24 7.63 7.80
C GLN A 86 11.46 7.85 9.11
N LEU A 87 11.18 6.79 9.83
CA LEU A 87 10.66 6.88 11.20
C LEU A 87 11.66 7.63 12.09
N PRO A 88 11.16 8.44 13.06
CA PRO A 88 12.03 9.25 13.90
C PRO A 88 12.95 8.39 14.78
N SER A 89 14.15 8.89 15.04
CA SER A 89 15.15 8.23 15.88
C SER A 89 14.76 8.11 17.36
N SER A 90 13.67 8.76 17.76
CA SER A 90 13.10 8.68 19.11
C SER A 90 12.39 7.37 19.40
N VAL A 91 12.16 6.54 18.38
CA VAL A 91 11.54 5.21 18.52
C VAL A 91 12.46 4.12 17.96
N LYS A 92 12.15 2.86 18.32
CA LYS A 92 12.89 1.72 17.78
C LYS A 92 12.56 1.55 16.29
N VAL A 93 13.57 1.57 15.44
CA VAL A 93 13.45 1.31 13.98
C VAL A 93 14.15 -0.01 13.68
N PRO A 94 13.50 -0.91 12.92
CA PRO A 94 12.18 -0.79 12.31
C PRO A 94 11.01 -0.90 13.31
N HIS A 95 9.86 -0.30 12.95
CA HIS A 95 8.57 -0.57 13.57
C HIS A 95 8.16 -2.00 13.22
N MET A 96 8.30 -2.92 14.16
CA MET A 96 7.95 -4.33 13.98
C MET A 96 7.00 -4.79 15.06
N GLY A 97 5.85 -5.32 14.66
CA GLY A 97 4.84 -5.85 15.59
C GLY A 97 3.43 -5.35 15.30
N TRP A 98 2.57 -5.59 16.30
CA TRP A 98 1.16 -5.19 16.22
C TRP A 98 0.99 -3.76 16.72
N ASN A 99 0.27 -2.96 15.93
CA ASN A 99 -0.11 -1.60 16.30
C ASN A 99 -1.51 -1.29 15.77
N THR A 100 -2.12 -0.24 16.30
CA THR A 100 -3.48 0.16 15.95
C THR A 100 -3.52 1.03 14.70
N VAL A 101 -4.59 0.88 13.94
CA VAL A 101 -4.95 1.78 12.85
C VAL A 101 -6.25 2.49 13.23
N ARG A 102 -6.21 3.81 13.26
CA ARG A 102 -7.36 4.67 13.44
C ARG A 102 -7.89 5.09 12.07
N VAL A 103 -9.14 4.77 11.77
CA VAL A 103 -9.82 5.26 10.56
C VAL A 103 -10.09 6.76 10.73
N VAL A 104 -9.62 7.57 9.78
CA VAL A 104 -9.74 9.05 9.80
C VAL A 104 -10.64 9.58 8.69
N ALA A 105 -10.83 8.81 7.62
CA ALA A 105 -11.77 9.13 6.56
C ALA A 105 -12.51 7.87 6.09
N GLN A 106 -13.80 8.01 5.81
CA GLN A 106 -14.62 6.90 5.31
C GLN A 106 -14.27 6.58 3.86
N ASN A 107 -14.00 5.30 3.62
CA ASN A 107 -13.70 4.77 2.29
C ASN A 107 -14.10 3.29 2.27
N ARG A 108 -14.45 2.76 1.08
CA ARG A 108 -14.77 1.33 0.91
C ARG A 108 -13.67 0.41 1.44
N LEU A 109 -12.40 0.82 1.31
CA LEU A 109 -11.24 0.04 1.76
C LEU A 109 -11.24 -0.21 3.28
N VAL A 110 -11.74 0.76 4.05
CA VAL A 110 -11.82 0.72 5.52
C VAL A 110 -13.24 0.43 6.03
N GLU A 111 -14.17 0.06 5.16
CA GLU A 111 -15.55 -0.21 5.53
C GLU A 111 -15.68 -1.31 6.59
N GLY A 112 -16.40 -0.99 7.66
CA GLY A 112 -16.60 -1.87 8.80
C GLY A 112 -15.33 -2.19 9.61
N LEU A 113 -14.24 -1.45 9.39
CA LEU A 113 -13.08 -1.38 10.28
C LEU A 113 -13.35 -0.23 11.25
N GLN A 114 -14.00 -0.51 12.37
CA GLN A 114 -14.38 0.51 13.35
C GLN A 114 -13.43 0.51 14.53
N GLY A 115 -13.18 1.72 15.08
CA GLY A 115 -12.33 1.90 16.24
C GLY A 115 -10.86 1.66 15.97
N GLU A 116 -10.12 1.38 17.04
CA GLU A 116 -8.72 0.99 16.98
C GLU A 116 -8.62 -0.50 16.67
N THR A 117 -8.17 -0.82 15.48
CA THR A 117 -7.98 -2.20 15.02
C THR A 117 -6.51 -2.50 14.88
N TYR A 118 -6.07 -3.63 15.43
CA TYR A 118 -4.66 -4.06 15.38
C TYR A 118 -4.30 -4.72 14.06
N TYR A 119 -3.14 -4.28 13.54
CA TYR A 119 -2.51 -4.85 12.34
C TYR A 119 -1.01 -5.06 12.59
N TYR A 120 -0.40 -5.92 11.80
CA TYR A 120 1.03 -6.22 11.87
C TYR A 120 1.83 -5.30 10.95
N PHE A 121 2.81 -4.61 11.51
CA PHE A 121 3.75 -3.72 10.83
C PHE A 121 5.15 -4.30 10.79
N ALA A 122 5.91 -3.97 9.75
CA ALA A 122 7.33 -4.28 9.61
C ALA A 122 7.97 -3.29 8.62
N HIS A 123 8.31 -2.07 9.06
CA HIS A 123 8.84 -1.02 8.19
C HIS A 123 9.73 -0.02 8.94
N SER A 124 10.64 0.64 8.21
CA SER A 124 11.49 1.73 8.70
C SER A 124 11.10 3.08 8.12
N TYR A 125 10.41 3.08 6.97
CA TYR A 125 9.95 4.26 6.24
C TYR A 125 8.44 4.21 6.10
N TYR A 126 7.81 5.38 5.96
CA TYR A 126 6.38 5.53 5.78
C TYR A 126 6.08 6.64 4.76
N PRO A 127 4.97 6.58 4.03
CA PRO A 127 4.61 7.61 3.07
C PRO A 127 4.12 8.88 3.75
N ASP A 128 4.60 10.01 3.24
CA ASP A 128 4.16 11.37 3.56
C ASP A 128 3.50 11.98 2.32
N PRO A 129 2.19 11.76 2.11
CA PRO A 129 1.47 12.31 0.97
C PRO A 129 1.36 13.82 1.05
N VAL A 130 1.48 14.51 -0.10
CA VAL A 130 1.22 15.95 -0.22
C VAL A 130 -0.28 16.21 -0.03
N ASP A 131 -1.11 15.45 -0.74
CA ASP A 131 -2.57 15.46 -0.60
C ASP A 131 -2.96 14.60 0.62
N LYS A 132 -3.38 15.27 1.71
CA LYS A 132 -3.77 14.57 2.94
C LYS A 132 -5.15 13.91 2.84
N ASP A 133 -5.97 14.30 1.89
CA ASP A 133 -7.31 13.72 1.69
C ASP A 133 -7.26 12.27 1.20
N VAL A 134 -6.09 11.80 0.74
CA VAL A 134 -5.90 10.39 0.39
C VAL A 134 -5.78 9.48 1.61
N VAL A 135 -5.56 10.04 2.81
CA VAL A 135 -5.33 9.26 4.04
C VAL A 135 -6.66 8.80 4.62
N CYS A 136 -6.88 7.49 4.65
CA CYS A 136 -8.07 6.86 5.23
C CYS A 136 -7.81 6.26 6.62
N GLY A 137 -6.56 5.94 6.94
CA GLY A 137 -6.18 5.39 8.23
C GLY A 137 -4.79 5.85 8.65
N GLU A 138 -4.66 6.09 9.94
CA GLU A 138 -3.43 6.56 10.57
C GLU A 138 -2.98 5.63 11.69
N THR A 139 -1.69 5.64 11.96
CA THR A 139 -1.06 4.93 13.06
C THR A 139 -0.10 5.86 13.78
N ILE A 140 0.03 5.71 15.10
CA ILE A 140 0.97 6.47 15.92
C ILE A 140 2.14 5.57 16.30
N TYR A 141 3.36 5.98 15.94
CA TYR A 141 4.61 5.34 16.37
C TYR A 141 5.74 6.37 16.38
N GLY A 142 5.85 7.12 17.48
CA GLY A 142 6.74 8.30 17.60
C GLY A 142 6.28 9.50 16.75
N VAL A 143 5.59 9.25 15.69
CA VAL A 143 4.93 10.20 14.80
C VAL A 143 3.60 9.61 14.34
N THR A 144 2.64 10.45 13.95
CA THR A 144 1.43 10.00 13.27
C THR A 144 1.73 9.88 11.78
N PHE A 145 1.48 8.72 11.19
CA PHE A 145 1.72 8.47 9.78
C PHE A 145 0.54 7.82 9.06
N ALA A 146 0.47 8.01 7.75
CA ALA A 146 -0.52 7.38 6.89
C ALA A 146 -0.28 5.86 6.83
N SER A 147 -1.20 5.07 7.39
CA SER A 147 -1.14 3.61 7.36
C SER A 147 -2.14 2.97 6.39
N VAL A 148 -3.15 3.73 5.94
CA VAL A 148 -4.04 3.37 4.84
C VAL A 148 -4.28 4.59 3.97
N ILE A 149 -4.12 4.42 2.67
CA ILE A 149 -4.40 5.47 1.66
C ILE A 149 -5.37 4.94 0.61
N ALA A 150 -6.21 5.85 0.07
CA ALA A 150 -7.03 5.57 -1.09
C ALA A 150 -7.30 6.85 -1.90
N LYS A 151 -7.08 6.78 -3.22
CA LYS A 151 -7.43 7.83 -4.19
C LYS A 151 -7.97 7.18 -5.46
N GLY A 152 -9.27 7.26 -5.65
CA GLY A 152 -9.93 6.57 -6.75
C GLY A 152 -9.70 5.05 -6.68
N ASN A 153 -9.02 4.50 -7.69
CA ASN A 153 -8.65 3.09 -7.80
C ASN A 153 -7.27 2.76 -7.21
N ILE A 154 -6.54 3.75 -6.68
CA ILE A 154 -5.22 3.58 -6.07
C ILE A 154 -5.39 3.42 -4.57
N CYS A 155 -4.98 2.28 -4.04
CA CYS A 155 -5.09 1.90 -2.65
C CYS A 155 -3.73 1.49 -2.08
N GLY A 156 -3.51 1.71 -0.79
CA GLY A 156 -2.29 1.28 -0.13
C GLY A 156 -2.46 1.05 1.36
N THR A 157 -1.62 0.17 1.90
CA THR A 157 -1.50 -0.08 3.34
C THR A 157 -0.05 -0.27 3.76
N GLN A 158 0.35 0.37 4.87
CA GLN A 158 1.70 0.23 5.42
C GLN A 158 1.85 -1.05 6.26
N PHE A 159 0.76 -1.56 6.82
CA PHE A 159 0.75 -2.85 7.49
C PHE A 159 0.66 -4.01 6.50
N HIS A 160 0.90 -5.21 6.98
CA HIS A 160 0.78 -6.47 6.26
C HIS A 160 -0.58 -7.11 6.51
N PRO A 161 -1.59 -6.94 5.64
CA PRO A 161 -2.91 -7.54 5.85
C PRO A 161 -2.85 -9.07 5.86
N GLU A 162 -1.92 -9.69 5.11
CA GLU A 162 -1.71 -11.13 5.07
C GLU A 162 -1.21 -11.70 6.41
N LYS A 163 -0.62 -10.84 7.28
CA LYS A 163 -0.14 -11.17 8.64
C LYS A 163 -1.08 -10.70 9.74
N SER A 164 -2.15 -10.00 9.39
CA SER A 164 -3.04 -9.30 10.33
C SER A 164 -4.33 -10.08 10.65
N GLY A 165 -4.32 -11.39 10.50
CA GLY A 165 -5.40 -12.27 10.93
C GLY A 165 -6.75 -11.94 10.26
N LYS A 166 -7.83 -11.98 11.04
CA LYS A 166 -9.20 -11.74 10.53
C LYS A 166 -9.39 -10.32 9.99
N GLN A 167 -8.78 -9.33 10.63
CA GLN A 167 -8.90 -7.92 10.22
C GLN A 167 -8.17 -7.67 8.91
N GLY A 168 -6.99 -8.26 8.74
CA GLY A 168 -6.29 -8.21 7.46
C GLY A 168 -7.06 -8.88 6.32
N LEU A 169 -7.72 -10.01 6.58
CA LEU A 169 -8.60 -10.66 5.61
C LEU A 169 -9.80 -9.78 5.26
N LYS A 170 -10.38 -9.06 6.24
CA LYS A 170 -11.47 -8.13 6.00
C LYS A 170 -11.03 -6.97 5.11
N PHE A 171 -9.86 -6.38 5.40
CA PHE A 171 -9.27 -5.33 4.57
C PHE A 171 -9.08 -5.79 3.13
N LEU A 172 -8.55 -6.99 2.91
CA LEU A 172 -8.38 -7.56 1.58
C LEU A 172 -9.72 -7.83 0.87
N LYS A 173 -10.76 -8.25 1.62
CA LYS A 173 -12.12 -8.39 1.08
C LYS A 173 -12.71 -7.03 0.67
N ASN A 174 -12.44 -5.98 1.43
CA ASN A 174 -12.87 -4.63 1.07
C ASN A 174 -12.20 -4.19 -0.24
N PHE A 175 -10.93 -4.50 -0.47
CA PHE A 175 -10.27 -4.22 -1.74
C PHE A 175 -10.93 -4.97 -2.91
N LEU A 176 -11.47 -6.19 -2.70
CA LEU A 176 -12.25 -6.89 -3.74
C LEU A 176 -13.45 -6.09 -4.25
N SER A 177 -14.02 -5.21 -3.43
CA SER A 177 -15.15 -4.36 -3.85
C SER A 177 -14.78 -3.31 -4.90
N PHE A 178 -13.48 -3.02 -5.06
CA PHE A 178 -12.97 -2.18 -6.14
C PHE A 178 -12.80 -2.94 -7.45
N VAL A 179 -12.56 -4.25 -7.37
CA VAL A 179 -12.33 -5.13 -8.53
C VAL A 179 -13.65 -5.58 -9.16
N LYS A 180 -14.64 -5.85 -8.33
CA LYS A 180 -15.98 -6.27 -8.77
C LYS A 180 -16.86 -5.04 -9.04
N ARG A 181 -16.77 -4.49 -10.24
CA ARG A 181 -17.71 -3.51 -10.78
C ARG A 181 -18.52 -4.11 -11.92
#